data_820f4f4a00ddbc01e3aae616f3f4a904
#
_entry.id   820f4f4a00ddbc01e3aae616f3f4a904
#
_cell.length_a   1.000
_cell.length_b   1.000
_cell.length_c   1.000
_cell.angle_alpha   90.00
_cell.angle_beta   90.00
_cell.angle_gamma   90.00
#
_symmetry.space_group_name_H-M   'P 1'
#
loop_
_entity.id
_entity.type
_entity.pdbx_description
1 polymer ?
#
loop_
_entity_poly.entity_id
_entity_poly.type
_entity_poly.pdbx_seq_one_letter_code
_entity_poly.pdbx_strand_id
1 'polypeptide(L)'
;MNQSLLILADYTPHIKEKAQTIGLQDIDLEKLFNDSAHTTDKIVYLYIHPNIRKVFKKILSTTKIIKAAGGLVTNGNGEYLFIHRLGKWDLPKGKVEEGEKMKDAAVREVEEECGIEIDYLGKKIATTYHTYYMRNRFVLKQTKWYQMGVNKIPKLTPQLEEDIDQAEWLKASELKKVKENTYPLISEIVATIKN
;
A
#
# COMPACT_ATOMS: atom_id res chain seq x y z
N MET A 1 1.16 12.33 9.07
CA MET A 1 1.75 11.02 8.68
C MET A 1 3.07 11.25 8.00
N ASN A 2 4.09 10.54 8.45
CA ASN A 2 5.42 10.62 7.89
C ASN A 2 5.42 10.06 6.45
N GLN A 3 5.85 10.86 5.48
CA GLN A 3 5.93 10.47 4.06
C GLN A 3 7.34 10.03 3.64
N SER A 4 8.24 9.82 4.60
CA SER A 4 9.63 9.44 4.33
C SER A 4 9.74 8.05 3.70
N LEU A 5 10.79 7.83 2.92
CA LEU A 5 10.99 6.67 2.10
C LEU A 5 12.37 6.06 2.37
N LEU A 6 12.44 4.73 2.56
CA LEU A 6 13.69 3.98 2.53
C LEU A 6 13.80 3.23 1.21
N ILE A 7 14.81 3.54 0.44
CA ILE A 7 15.16 2.86 -0.82
C ILE A 7 16.32 1.91 -0.57
N LEU A 8 16.11 0.63 -0.87
CA LEU A 8 17.16 -0.40 -0.90
C LEU A 8 17.49 -0.70 -2.36
N ALA A 9 18.73 -0.48 -2.78
CA ALA A 9 19.14 -0.68 -4.16
C ALA A 9 20.48 -1.44 -4.24
N ASP A 10 20.70 -2.17 -5.33
CA ASP A 10 21.98 -2.81 -5.68
C ASP A 10 22.81 -2.00 -6.70
N TYR A 11 22.30 -0.84 -7.09
CA TYR A 11 22.93 0.17 -7.92
C TYR A 11 22.58 1.57 -7.40
N THR A 12 23.23 2.62 -7.91
CA THR A 12 22.86 4.00 -7.59
C THR A 12 21.68 4.46 -8.45
N PRO A 13 20.45 4.51 -7.91
CA PRO A 13 19.29 4.92 -8.66
C PRO A 13 19.30 6.44 -8.93
N HIS A 14 18.70 6.85 -10.05
CA HIS A 14 18.41 8.26 -10.28
C HIS A 14 17.20 8.67 -9.42
N ILE A 15 17.44 9.49 -8.40
CA ILE A 15 16.42 9.99 -7.48
C ILE A 15 16.28 11.50 -7.71
N LYS A 16 15.05 11.96 -7.96
CA LYS A 16 14.77 13.40 -8.20
C LYS A 16 14.88 14.22 -6.91
N GLU A 17 14.50 13.63 -5.78
CA GLU A 17 14.60 14.24 -4.47
C GLU A 17 16.01 14.08 -3.89
N LYS A 18 16.38 14.98 -2.98
CA LYS A 18 17.63 14.84 -2.22
C LYS A 18 17.54 13.60 -1.32
N ALA A 19 18.39 12.62 -1.58
CA ALA A 19 18.47 11.40 -0.78
C ALA A 19 19.64 11.45 0.19
N GLN A 20 19.41 10.98 1.42
CA GLN A 20 20.43 10.75 2.42
C GLN A 20 20.93 9.31 2.31
N THR A 21 22.18 9.11 1.91
CA THR A 21 22.80 7.79 1.92
C THR A 21 23.09 7.34 3.36
N ILE A 22 22.68 6.12 3.70
CA ILE A 22 22.87 5.53 5.04
C ILE A 22 23.75 4.27 4.97
N GLY A 23 24.47 3.99 6.06
CA GLY A 23 25.28 2.79 6.21
C GLY A 23 24.50 1.59 6.74
N LEU A 24 25.14 0.41 6.76
CA LEU A 24 24.53 -0.84 7.26
C LEU A 24 24.11 -0.75 8.73
N GLN A 25 24.92 -0.06 9.55
CA GLN A 25 24.66 0.17 10.97
C GLN A 25 23.46 1.06 11.23
N ASP A 26 23.03 1.84 10.22
CA ASP A 26 21.95 2.82 10.34
C ASP A 26 20.61 2.25 9.86
N ILE A 27 20.56 0.98 9.41
CA ILE A 27 19.33 0.32 9.00
C ILE A 27 18.57 -0.21 10.23
N ASP A 28 18.02 0.72 10.97
CA ASP A 28 17.03 0.49 11.99
C ASP A 28 15.75 1.22 11.55
N LEU A 29 14.72 0.47 11.15
CA LEU A 29 13.50 1.06 10.61
C LEU A 29 12.77 1.94 11.63
N GLU A 30 12.78 1.55 12.90
CA GLU A 30 12.11 2.31 13.96
C GLU A 30 12.83 3.62 14.21
N LYS A 31 14.19 3.59 14.27
CA LYS A 31 15.00 4.79 14.38
C LYS A 31 14.79 5.72 13.19
N LEU A 32 14.89 5.22 11.95
CA LEU A 32 14.66 6.02 10.74
C LEU A 32 13.25 6.63 10.70
N PHE A 33 12.25 5.88 11.16
CA PHE A 33 10.88 6.37 11.29
C PHE A 33 10.79 7.51 12.30
N ASN A 34 11.37 7.35 13.48
CA ASN A 34 11.36 8.37 14.53
C ASN A 34 12.14 9.62 14.12
N ASP A 35 13.33 9.46 13.53
CA ASP A 35 14.14 10.58 13.03
C ASP A 35 13.36 11.42 12.00
N SER A 36 12.58 10.76 11.15
CA SER A 36 11.75 11.44 10.14
C SER A 36 10.44 12.00 10.69
N ALA A 37 9.99 11.60 11.88
CA ALA A 37 8.78 12.12 12.50
C ALA A 37 8.96 13.55 13.07
N HIS A 38 10.20 13.97 13.28
CA HIS A 38 10.54 15.31 13.81
C HIS A 38 10.64 16.38 12.72
N THR A 39 10.39 16.07 11.47
CA THR A 39 10.41 17.02 10.36
C THR A 39 9.11 16.97 9.55
N THR A 40 8.73 18.11 8.99
CA THR A 40 7.64 18.21 8.01
C THR A 40 8.08 17.78 6.61
N ASP A 41 9.38 17.75 6.37
CA ASP A 41 9.95 17.42 5.06
C ASP A 41 9.97 15.91 4.83
N LYS A 42 9.71 15.52 3.58
CA LYS A 42 9.90 14.15 3.14
C LYS A 42 11.39 13.82 3.10
N ILE A 43 11.82 12.83 3.90
CA ILE A 43 13.20 12.33 3.85
C ILE A 43 13.23 11.07 2.99
N VAL A 44 14.17 11.02 2.06
CA VAL A 44 14.48 9.82 1.29
C VAL A 44 15.81 9.25 1.79
N TYR A 45 15.76 8.10 2.45
CA TYR A 45 16.94 7.34 2.84
C TYR A 45 17.33 6.37 1.72
N LEU A 46 18.58 6.33 1.35
CA LEU A 46 19.12 5.44 0.33
C LEU A 46 20.18 4.51 0.95
N TYR A 47 19.95 3.22 0.81
CA TYR A 47 20.93 2.20 1.15
C TYR A 47 21.30 1.37 -0.07
N ILE A 48 22.59 1.34 -0.42
CA ILE A 48 23.11 0.61 -1.58
C ILE A 48 23.91 -0.61 -1.08
N HIS A 49 23.53 -1.80 -1.58
CA HIS A 49 24.22 -3.04 -1.23
C HIS A 49 24.02 -4.10 -2.32
N PRO A 50 25.09 -4.83 -2.74
CA PRO A 50 25.01 -5.81 -3.83
C PRO A 50 24.03 -6.97 -3.53
N ASN A 51 23.72 -7.24 -2.28
CA ASN A 51 22.76 -8.27 -1.88
C ASN A 51 21.61 -7.68 -1.07
N ILE A 52 20.79 -6.85 -1.72
CA ILE A 52 19.62 -6.22 -1.09
C ILE A 52 18.60 -7.23 -0.59
N ARG A 53 18.50 -8.41 -1.22
CA ARG A 53 17.57 -9.46 -0.77
C ARG A 53 17.94 -9.96 0.64
N LYS A 54 19.22 -10.12 0.95
CA LYS A 54 19.69 -10.52 2.28
C LYS A 54 19.40 -9.42 3.31
N VAL A 55 19.66 -8.16 2.96
CA VAL A 55 19.37 -7.01 3.82
C VAL A 55 17.87 -6.93 4.11
N PHE A 56 17.03 -7.00 3.09
CA PHE A 56 15.59 -6.94 3.25
C PHE A 56 15.05 -8.12 4.09
N LYS A 57 15.57 -9.33 3.88
CA LYS A 57 15.22 -10.49 4.72
C LYS A 57 15.57 -10.28 6.19
N LYS A 58 16.73 -9.65 6.48
CA LYS A 58 17.11 -9.27 7.84
C LYS A 58 16.13 -8.28 8.44
N ILE A 59 15.77 -7.23 7.73
CA ILE A 59 14.75 -6.25 8.16
C ILE A 59 13.44 -6.97 8.51
N LEU A 60 12.95 -7.85 7.63
CA LEU A 60 11.72 -8.59 7.88
C LEU A 60 11.80 -9.53 9.09
N SER A 61 12.99 -10.05 9.41
CA SER A 61 13.16 -10.96 10.57
C SER A 61 13.27 -10.24 11.91
N THR A 62 13.58 -8.95 11.91
CA THR A 62 13.76 -8.14 13.12
C THR A 62 12.56 -7.23 13.43
N THR A 63 11.60 -7.11 12.51
CA THR A 63 10.45 -6.22 12.64
C THR A 63 9.16 -7.02 12.78
N LYS A 64 8.24 -6.60 13.65
CA LYS A 64 6.91 -7.20 13.75
C LYS A 64 6.12 -6.94 12.47
N ILE A 65 5.75 -8.01 11.76
CA ILE A 65 5.03 -7.92 10.50
C ILE A 65 3.52 -8.07 10.74
N ILE A 66 2.75 -7.13 10.20
CA ILE A 66 1.29 -7.23 10.03
C ILE A 66 1.02 -7.55 8.56
N LYS A 67 0.41 -8.70 8.32
CA LYS A 67 0.02 -9.11 6.96
C LYS A 67 -1.33 -8.50 6.62
N ALA A 68 -1.43 -7.96 5.41
CA ALA A 68 -2.66 -7.41 4.84
C ALA A 68 -2.79 -7.82 3.37
N ALA A 69 -4.00 -7.76 2.86
CA ALA A 69 -4.28 -8.04 1.46
C ALA A 69 -5.43 -7.14 0.96
N GLY A 70 -5.46 -6.88 -0.33
CA GLY A 70 -6.50 -6.08 -0.95
C GLY A 70 -6.46 -6.16 -2.47
N GLY A 71 -7.27 -5.36 -3.14
CA GLY A 71 -7.48 -5.46 -4.55
C GLY A 71 -7.46 -4.14 -5.32
N LEU A 72 -7.00 -4.23 -6.57
CA LEU A 72 -7.33 -3.29 -7.62
C LEU A 72 -8.46 -3.92 -8.44
N VAL A 73 -9.67 -3.44 -8.23
CA VAL A 73 -10.90 -4.02 -8.80
C VAL A 73 -11.33 -3.22 -10.02
N THR A 74 -11.72 -3.92 -11.08
CA THR A 74 -12.35 -3.33 -12.27
C THR A 74 -13.77 -3.84 -12.44
N ASN A 75 -14.68 -2.99 -12.89
CA ASN A 75 -16.05 -3.39 -13.25
C ASN A 75 -16.20 -3.69 -14.76
N GLY A 76 -17.39 -4.09 -15.17
CA GLY A 76 -17.69 -4.41 -16.58
C GLY A 76 -17.52 -3.24 -17.57
N ASN A 77 -17.46 -2.01 -17.09
CA ASN A 77 -17.15 -0.81 -17.92
C ASN A 77 -15.64 -0.46 -17.96
N GLY A 78 -14.78 -1.24 -17.28
CA GLY A 78 -13.36 -0.94 -17.16
C GLY A 78 -13.05 0.21 -16.18
N GLU A 79 -13.97 0.56 -15.29
CA GLU A 79 -13.76 1.54 -14.23
C GLU A 79 -13.12 0.87 -13.03
N TYR A 80 -12.31 1.61 -12.26
CA TYR A 80 -11.56 1.14 -11.11
C TYR A 80 -12.22 1.54 -9.81
N LEU A 81 -12.27 0.62 -8.85
CA LEU A 81 -12.79 0.87 -7.51
C LEU A 81 -11.74 1.56 -6.64
N PHE A 82 -12.14 2.67 -6.04
CA PHE A 82 -11.39 3.36 -5.00
C PHE A 82 -12.28 3.62 -3.79
N ILE A 83 -11.67 3.66 -2.63
CA ILE A 83 -12.27 4.08 -1.38
C ILE A 83 -11.66 5.41 -0.95
N HIS A 84 -12.45 6.25 -0.27
CA HIS A 84 -11.95 7.44 0.41
C HIS A 84 -11.97 7.16 1.91
N ARG A 85 -10.81 7.28 2.55
CA ARG A 85 -10.59 6.92 3.94
C ARG A 85 -9.64 7.91 4.61
N LEU A 86 -10.01 8.43 5.78
CA LEU A 86 -9.17 9.39 6.53
C LEU A 86 -8.70 10.58 5.69
N GLY A 87 -9.59 11.09 4.82
CA GLY A 87 -9.35 12.23 3.96
C GLY A 87 -8.46 11.95 2.73
N LYS A 88 -8.22 10.67 2.38
CA LYS A 88 -7.41 10.27 1.23
C LYS A 88 -8.04 9.15 0.42
N TRP A 89 -7.77 9.17 -0.88
CA TRP A 89 -8.07 8.03 -1.74
C TRP A 89 -7.14 6.86 -1.44
N ASP A 90 -7.71 5.67 -1.40
CA ASP A 90 -7.01 4.40 -1.15
C ASP A 90 -7.64 3.27 -1.98
N LEU A 91 -7.02 2.10 -1.95
CA LEU A 91 -7.59 0.86 -2.46
C LEU A 91 -8.11 0.01 -1.29
N PRO A 92 -9.21 -0.72 -1.46
CA PRO A 92 -9.78 -1.56 -0.40
C PRO A 92 -8.82 -2.67 -0.01
N LYS A 93 -8.59 -2.86 1.32
CA LYS A 93 -7.62 -3.79 1.89
C LYS A 93 -7.69 -3.86 3.40
N GLY A 94 -7.54 -5.01 3.93
CA GLY A 94 -7.45 -5.14 5.38
C GLY A 94 -6.51 -6.24 5.85
N LYS A 95 -6.64 -6.60 7.12
CA LYS A 95 -5.72 -7.52 7.79
C LYS A 95 -6.05 -8.97 7.44
N VAL A 96 -5.02 -9.76 7.16
CA VAL A 96 -5.17 -11.22 7.01
C VAL A 96 -5.39 -11.84 8.38
N GLU A 97 -6.44 -12.61 8.55
CA GLU A 97 -6.78 -13.31 9.77
C GLU A 97 -5.88 -14.53 10.01
N GLU A 98 -5.91 -15.07 11.24
CA GLU A 98 -5.12 -16.25 11.58
C GLU A 98 -5.62 -17.48 10.80
N GLY A 99 -4.70 -18.18 10.14
CA GLY A 99 -5.02 -19.32 9.27
C GLY A 99 -5.57 -18.97 7.90
N GLU A 100 -5.88 -17.70 7.64
CA GLU A 100 -6.44 -17.26 6.35
C GLU A 100 -5.38 -17.17 5.27
N LYS A 101 -5.73 -17.52 4.03
CA LYS A 101 -4.86 -17.31 2.88
C LYS A 101 -4.92 -15.87 2.40
N MET A 102 -3.78 -15.32 1.97
CA MET A 102 -3.68 -13.94 1.46
C MET A 102 -4.67 -13.59 0.35
N LYS A 103 -5.03 -14.55 -0.51
CA LYS A 103 -5.98 -14.34 -1.61
C LYS A 103 -7.41 -14.25 -1.10
N ASP A 104 -7.74 -15.10 -0.14
CA ASP A 104 -9.08 -15.17 0.44
C ASP A 104 -9.33 -13.90 1.28
N ALA A 105 -8.34 -13.47 2.08
CA ALA A 105 -8.36 -12.19 2.77
C ALA A 105 -8.55 -11.00 1.82
N ALA A 106 -7.86 -11.01 0.67
CA ALA A 106 -7.97 -9.90 -0.28
C ALA A 106 -9.38 -9.77 -0.87
N VAL A 107 -10.05 -10.88 -1.14
CA VAL A 107 -11.44 -10.88 -1.62
C VAL A 107 -12.37 -10.43 -0.51
N ARG A 108 -12.32 -11.08 0.67
CA ARG A 108 -13.15 -10.75 1.81
C ARG A 108 -13.09 -9.27 2.19
N GLU A 109 -11.89 -8.71 2.29
CA GLU A 109 -11.71 -7.30 2.68
C GLU A 109 -12.30 -6.33 1.63
N VAL A 110 -12.16 -6.63 0.33
CA VAL A 110 -12.79 -5.82 -0.71
C VAL A 110 -14.31 -5.90 -0.65
N GLU A 111 -14.85 -7.09 -0.44
CA GLU A 111 -16.27 -7.34 -0.32
C GLU A 111 -16.88 -6.63 0.91
N GLU A 112 -16.22 -6.73 2.06
CA GLU A 112 -16.62 -6.10 3.33
C GLU A 112 -16.53 -4.57 3.25
N GLU A 113 -15.39 -4.02 2.81
CA GLU A 113 -15.16 -2.56 2.78
C GLU A 113 -16.03 -1.83 1.76
N CYS A 114 -16.48 -2.52 0.69
CA CYS A 114 -17.21 -1.90 -0.43
C CYS A 114 -18.63 -2.41 -0.62
N GLY A 115 -19.06 -3.47 0.06
CA GLY A 115 -20.40 -4.06 -0.05
C GLY A 115 -20.68 -4.70 -1.42
N ILE A 116 -19.68 -5.37 -2.02
CA ILE A 116 -19.78 -6.00 -3.34
C ILE A 116 -19.36 -7.47 -3.28
N GLU A 117 -19.66 -8.24 -4.32
CA GLU A 117 -19.14 -9.59 -4.52
C GLU A 117 -18.11 -9.58 -5.66
N ILE A 118 -17.00 -10.29 -5.49
CA ILE A 118 -15.92 -10.39 -6.47
C ILE A 118 -16.13 -11.59 -7.38
N ASP A 119 -16.33 -11.36 -8.68
CA ASP A 119 -16.50 -12.43 -9.68
C ASP A 119 -15.17 -13.04 -10.13
N TYR A 120 -14.09 -12.26 -10.08
CA TYR A 120 -12.78 -12.70 -10.61
C TYR A 120 -11.63 -12.26 -9.70
N LEU A 121 -10.79 -13.23 -9.32
CA LEU A 121 -9.53 -13.01 -8.60
C LEU A 121 -8.35 -13.38 -9.50
N GLY A 122 -7.59 -12.39 -9.90
CA GLY A 122 -6.47 -12.54 -10.81
C GLY A 122 -5.11 -12.68 -10.12
N LYS A 123 -4.08 -12.24 -10.83
CA LYS A 123 -2.69 -12.29 -10.34
C LYS A 123 -2.39 -11.25 -9.28
N LYS A 124 -1.36 -11.54 -8.46
CA LYS A 124 -0.76 -10.53 -7.60
C LYS A 124 -0.08 -9.46 -8.46
N ILE A 125 -0.40 -8.19 -8.24
CA ILE A 125 0.14 -7.05 -8.98
C ILE A 125 1.28 -6.36 -8.24
N ALA A 126 1.20 -6.29 -6.90
CA ALA A 126 2.22 -5.63 -6.09
C ALA A 126 2.32 -6.23 -4.68
N THR A 127 3.40 -5.88 -4.00
CA THR A 127 3.52 -6.00 -2.54
C THR A 127 4.09 -4.69 -2.02
N THR A 128 3.38 -4.03 -1.12
CA THR A 128 3.79 -2.77 -0.51
C THR A 128 4.14 -2.96 0.96
N TYR A 129 4.98 -2.08 1.47
CA TYR A 129 5.44 -2.10 2.86
C TYR A 129 5.30 -0.71 3.46
N HIS A 130 4.71 -0.65 4.66
CA HIS A 130 4.45 0.60 5.36
C HIS A 130 4.69 0.41 6.85
N THR A 131 5.43 1.33 7.47
CA THR A 131 5.73 1.30 8.91
C THR A 131 4.83 2.27 9.67
N TYR A 132 4.42 1.88 10.87
CA TYR A 132 3.65 2.72 11.78
C TYR A 132 3.68 2.16 13.20
N TYR A 133 3.23 2.94 14.18
CA TYR A 133 2.99 2.44 15.53
C TYR A 133 1.55 1.93 15.68
N MET A 134 1.41 0.72 16.18
CA MET A 134 0.14 0.10 16.55
C MET A 134 0.18 -0.25 18.05
N ARG A 135 -0.66 0.40 18.86
CA ARG A 135 -0.68 0.20 20.33
C ARG A 135 0.74 0.28 20.93
N ASN A 136 1.48 1.33 20.62
CA ASN A 136 2.86 1.59 21.05
C ASN A 136 3.89 0.52 20.61
N ARG A 137 3.58 -0.30 19.63
CA ARG A 137 4.54 -1.23 19.01
C ARG A 137 4.82 -0.80 17.59
N PHE A 138 6.09 -0.67 17.25
CA PHE A 138 6.52 -0.42 15.88
C PHE A 138 6.27 -1.65 15.02
N VAL A 139 5.59 -1.49 13.89
CA VAL A 139 5.21 -2.57 13.00
C VAL A 139 5.47 -2.23 11.55
N LEU A 140 5.68 -3.27 10.74
CA LEU A 140 5.78 -3.22 9.29
C LEU A 140 4.54 -3.90 8.69
N LYS A 141 3.63 -3.13 8.11
CA LYS A 141 2.49 -3.67 7.37
C LYS A 141 2.95 -4.08 5.98
N GLN A 142 2.86 -5.37 5.67
CA GLN A 142 3.06 -5.93 4.35
C GLN A 142 1.69 -6.15 3.71
N THR A 143 1.37 -5.43 2.64
CA THR A 143 0.11 -5.59 1.92
C THR A 143 0.36 -6.22 0.55
N LYS A 144 -0.32 -7.33 0.26
CA LYS A 144 -0.34 -7.94 -1.07
C LYS A 144 -1.57 -7.48 -1.83
N TRP A 145 -1.36 -6.98 -3.02
CA TRP A 145 -2.38 -6.45 -3.91
C TRP A 145 -2.65 -7.40 -5.06
N TYR A 146 -3.93 -7.64 -5.34
CA TYR A 146 -4.37 -8.54 -6.40
C TYR A 146 -5.24 -7.80 -7.41
N GLN A 147 -5.14 -8.20 -8.66
CA GLN A 147 -6.10 -7.81 -9.68
C GLN A 147 -7.43 -8.52 -9.39
N MET A 148 -8.53 -7.80 -9.47
CA MET A 148 -9.87 -8.33 -9.26
C MET A 148 -10.85 -7.74 -10.26
N GLY A 149 -12.00 -8.37 -10.42
CA GLY A 149 -13.04 -7.86 -11.28
C GLY A 149 -14.44 -8.26 -10.85
N VAL A 150 -15.38 -7.43 -11.27
CA VAL A 150 -16.81 -7.70 -11.20
C VAL A 150 -17.44 -7.54 -12.58
N ASN A 151 -18.35 -8.44 -12.96
CA ASN A 151 -18.96 -8.46 -14.31
C ASN A 151 -20.00 -7.34 -14.48
N LYS A 152 -20.58 -6.88 -13.39
CA LYS A 152 -21.60 -5.83 -13.36
C LYS A 152 -21.03 -4.56 -12.74
N ILE A 153 -21.83 -3.52 -12.64
CA ILE A 153 -21.54 -2.32 -11.87
C ILE A 153 -22.40 -2.36 -10.61
N PRO A 154 -21.93 -3.02 -9.53
CA PRO A 154 -22.70 -3.09 -8.30
C PRO A 154 -22.78 -1.73 -7.63
N LYS A 155 -23.85 -1.50 -6.89
CA LYS A 155 -23.94 -0.37 -5.97
C LYS A 155 -22.93 -0.58 -4.85
N LEU A 156 -22.14 0.44 -4.58
CA LEU A 156 -21.15 0.42 -3.51
C LEU A 156 -21.78 0.79 -2.16
N THR A 157 -21.35 0.10 -1.11
CA THR A 157 -21.75 0.39 0.28
C THR A 157 -20.47 0.47 1.12
N PRO A 158 -19.94 1.69 1.36
CA PRO A 158 -18.73 1.88 2.17
C PRO A 158 -18.94 1.39 3.60
N GLN A 159 -17.94 0.71 4.15
CA GLN A 159 -17.91 0.27 5.54
C GLN A 159 -17.47 1.44 6.45
N LEU A 160 -18.44 2.14 7.04
CA LEU A 160 -18.20 3.33 7.85
C LEU A 160 -17.39 3.05 9.13
N GLU A 161 -17.48 1.83 9.68
CA GLU A 161 -16.74 1.39 10.87
C GLU A 161 -15.23 1.32 10.63
N GLU A 162 -14.81 1.25 9.37
CA GLU A 162 -13.40 1.28 8.94
C GLU A 162 -12.95 2.68 8.50
N ASP A 163 -13.68 3.74 8.89
CA ASP A 163 -13.42 5.14 8.47
C ASP A 163 -13.49 5.36 6.95
N ILE A 164 -14.21 4.52 6.22
CA ILE A 164 -14.43 4.65 4.78
C ILE A 164 -15.70 5.47 4.57
N ASP A 165 -15.55 6.72 4.17
CA ASP A 165 -16.66 7.65 3.96
C ASP A 165 -17.22 7.62 2.53
N GLN A 166 -16.44 7.13 1.54
CA GLN A 166 -16.85 7.00 0.15
C GLN A 166 -16.23 5.78 -0.51
N ALA A 167 -16.95 5.19 -1.46
CA ALA A 167 -16.42 4.23 -2.43
C ALA A 167 -16.94 4.62 -3.82
N GLU A 168 -16.06 4.65 -4.82
CA GLU A 168 -16.39 5.11 -6.16
C GLU A 168 -15.78 4.25 -7.25
N TRP A 169 -16.52 4.10 -8.36
CA TRP A 169 -16.01 3.61 -9.63
C TRP A 169 -15.46 4.78 -10.45
N LEU A 170 -14.18 4.75 -10.79
CA LEU A 170 -13.48 5.82 -11.50
C LEU A 170 -12.91 5.33 -12.82
N LYS A 171 -13.14 6.11 -13.89
CA LYS A 171 -12.49 5.88 -15.19
C LYS A 171 -11.00 6.21 -15.11
N ALA A 172 -10.20 5.61 -16.00
CA ALA A 172 -8.78 5.91 -16.10
C ALA A 172 -8.50 7.42 -16.28
N SER A 173 -9.36 8.13 -17.00
CA SER A 173 -9.28 9.60 -17.18
C SER A 173 -9.51 10.42 -15.90
N GLU A 174 -10.15 9.86 -14.88
CA GLU A 174 -10.48 10.52 -13.62
C GLU A 174 -9.44 10.28 -12.52
N LEU A 175 -8.46 9.41 -12.77
CA LEU A 175 -7.44 9.03 -11.76
C LEU A 175 -6.53 10.18 -11.34
N LYS A 176 -6.61 11.33 -11.99
CA LYS A 176 -5.91 12.54 -11.55
C LYS A 176 -6.30 12.92 -10.13
N LYS A 177 -7.61 12.89 -9.80
CA LYS A 177 -8.10 13.21 -8.43
C LYS A 177 -7.54 12.26 -7.37
N VAL A 178 -7.34 10.98 -7.72
CA VAL A 178 -6.72 10.00 -6.84
C VAL A 178 -5.25 10.33 -6.63
N LYS A 179 -4.50 10.57 -7.73
CA LYS A 179 -3.06 10.85 -7.67
C LYS A 179 -2.72 12.12 -6.87
N GLU A 180 -3.60 13.11 -6.87
CA GLU A 180 -3.43 14.37 -6.15
C GLU A 180 -3.65 14.24 -4.64
N ASN A 181 -4.43 13.24 -4.20
CA ASN A 181 -4.74 13.04 -2.77
C ASN A 181 -4.76 11.57 -2.37
N THR A 182 -3.64 10.88 -2.52
CA THR A 182 -3.47 9.48 -2.10
C THR A 182 -2.14 9.26 -1.37
N TYR A 183 -1.96 8.05 -0.88
CA TYR A 183 -0.70 7.61 -0.29
C TYR A 183 0.34 7.30 -1.38
N PRO A 184 1.64 7.57 -1.17
CA PRO A 184 2.69 7.28 -2.15
C PRO A 184 2.66 5.86 -2.71
N LEU A 185 2.45 4.85 -1.84
CA LEU A 185 2.38 3.44 -2.25
C LEU A 185 1.17 3.12 -3.13
N ILE A 186 0.05 3.80 -2.92
CA ILE A 186 -1.15 3.66 -3.76
C ILE A 186 -0.92 4.37 -5.10
N SER A 187 -0.28 5.55 -5.09
CA SER A 187 0.10 6.25 -6.32
C SER A 187 0.96 5.39 -7.24
N GLU A 188 1.89 4.58 -6.69
CA GLU A 188 2.68 3.62 -7.47
C GLU A 188 1.82 2.53 -8.12
N ILE A 189 0.82 2.00 -7.41
CA ILE A 189 -0.13 1.02 -7.98
C ILE A 189 -0.96 1.67 -9.09
N VAL A 190 -1.50 2.86 -8.83
CA VAL A 190 -2.30 3.63 -9.80
C VAL A 190 -1.49 3.97 -11.06
N ALA A 191 -0.18 4.21 -10.93
CA ALA A 191 0.70 4.45 -12.07
C ALA A 191 0.85 3.23 -13.02
N THR A 192 0.53 2.03 -12.55
CA THR A 192 0.53 0.81 -13.40
C THR A 192 -0.72 0.67 -14.27
N ILE A 193 -1.77 1.45 -13.99
CA ILE A 193 -2.98 1.51 -14.80
C ILE A 193 -2.65 2.19 -16.12
N LYS A 194 -2.85 1.47 -17.21
CA LYS A 194 -2.65 2.00 -18.56
C LYS A 194 -3.93 2.75 -18.99
N ASN A 195 -3.74 3.92 -19.53
CA ASN A 195 -4.81 4.67 -20.25
C ASN A 195 -5.16 3.95 -21.54
#